data_7cac9ddd553dc7bb7ff5e1dc2fd0248a
#
_entry.id   7cac9ddd553dc7bb7ff5e1dc2fd0248a
#
_cell.length_a   1.000
_cell.length_b   1.000
_cell.length_c   1.000
_cell.angle_alpha   90.00
_cell.angle_beta   90.00
_cell.angle_gamma   90.00
#
_symmetry.space_group_name_H-M   'P 1'
#
loop_
_entity.id
_entity.type
_entity.pdbx_description
1 polymer ?
#
loop_
_entity_poly.entity_id
_entity_poly.type
_entity_poly.pdbx_seq_one_letter_code
_entity_poly.pdbx_strand_id
1 'polypeptide(L)'
;MGNKIYEKDYVTRINLKTDTNNREELIKFCLYGKNNKEKQYLAIGWSYISEDLDPVSDSYDTYYSKTKANVHENGKRLNSALNIFKNAKENDLFWTRDLNGIYWICRVKEVAKVYLNKKLDIGAVLPVEAYAFGLEVPGQLKASFNRPNGGITEKLKDINIIEYSKFVFNKLSNEEYYDVNLNRANNVIANLPDFELEELVISYLQIVKGYYLLSNSIANKSTTVKIECQLISRDVNDVKKAVVQVKGPKAQVLDALDFKNYEDKGYYIYLYAPYIDNLEKMKNTIRISDKELYAFYTEYKTILPESITQFENLFNLGFSEKN
;
A
#
# COMPACT_ATOMS: atom_id res chain seq x y z
N MET A 1 14.58 -24.47 -8.46
CA MET A 1 14.53 -23.30 -9.38
C MET A 1 15.26 -22.17 -8.71
N GLY A 2 16.13 -21.42 -9.41
CA GLY A 2 16.77 -20.24 -8.79
C GLY A 2 15.72 -19.15 -8.59
N ASN A 3 15.76 -18.48 -7.42
CA ASN A 3 14.88 -17.36 -7.14
C ASN A 3 15.02 -16.28 -8.22
N LYS A 4 13.89 -15.69 -8.62
CA LYS A 4 13.88 -14.66 -9.66
C LYS A 4 14.14 -13.30 -9.03
N ILE A 5 15.04 -12.52 -9.64
CA ILE A 5 15.31 -11.14 -9.19
C ILE A 5 14.11 -10.28 -9.59
N TYR A 6 13.54 -9.56 -8.62
CA TYR A 6 12.55 -8.54 -8.91
C TYR A 6 13.26 -7.28 -9.41
N GLU A 7 13.10 -6.98 -10.70
CA GLU A 7 13.85 -5.90 -11.36
C GLU A 7 13.29 -4.49 -11.12
N LYS A 8 12.03 -4.38 -10.66
CA LYS A 8 11.39 -3.07 -10.49
C LYS A 8 11.52 -2.53 -9.07
N ASP A 9 11.66 -1.22 -8.96
CA ASP A 9 11.67 -0.45 -7.71
C ASP A 9 10.25 -0.07 -7.25
N TYR A 10 9.22 -0.79 -7.71
CA TYR A 10 7.83 -0.56 -7.35
C TYR A 10 6.98 -1.81 -7.60
N VAL A 11 5.91 -1.97 -6.83
CA VAL A 11 4.79 -2.83 -7.19
C VAL A 11 3.64 -1.98 -7.71
N THR A 12 2.77 -2.55 -8.53
CA THR A 12 1.69 -1.79 -9.16
C THR A 12 0.35 -2.10 -8.51
N ARG A 13 -0.39 -1.08 -8.11
CA ARG A 13 -1.81 -1.21 -7.81
C ARG A 13 -2.62 -0.95 -9.08
N ILE A 14 -3.62 -1.79 -9.36
CA ILE A 14 -4.58 -1.63 -10.45
C ILE A 14 -6.02 -1.76 -9.94
N ASN A 15 -6.87 -0.83 -10.34
CA ASN A 15 -8.31 -0.93 -10.16
C ASN A 15 -8.93 -1.53 -11.43
N LEU A 16 -9.56 -2.69 -11.32
CA LEU A 16 -10.36 -3.27 -12.39
C LEU A 16 -11.67 -2.48 -12.52
N LYS A 17 -11.73 -1.62 -13.51
CA LYS A 17 -12.85 -0.74 -13.83
C LYS A 17 -13.34 -1.01 -15.25
N THR A 18 -14.63 -0.76 -15.46
CA THR A 18 -15.28 -0.81 -16.77
C THR A 18 -16.25 0.37 -16.86
N ASP A 19 -16.46 0.90 -18.05
CA ASP A 19 -17.46 1.92 -18.32
C ASP A 19 -18.87 1.31 -18.51
N THR A 20 -18.98 -0.02 -18.44
CA THR A 20 -20.26 -0.75 -18.43
C THR A 20 -20.71 -1.07 -17.01
N ASN A 21 -21.96 -1.44 -16.83
CA ASN A 21 -22.50 -1.86 -15.53
C ASN A 21 -22.07 -3.30 -15.14
N ASN A 22 -21.15 -3.92 -15.88
CA ASN A 22 -20.78 -5.32 -15.73
C ASN A 22 -19.48 -5.53 -14.92
N ARG A 23 -19.21 -4.66 -13.93
CA ARG A 23 -17.96 -4.71 -13.15
C ARG A 23 -17.79 -6.03 -12.40
N GLU A 24 -18.85 -6.60 -11.89
CA GLU A 24 -18.81 -7.91 -11.21
C GLU A 24 -18.36 -9.01 -12.18
N GLU A 25 -18.90 -9.03 -13.39
CA GLU A 25 -18.52 -10.01 -14.41
C GLU A 25 -17.07 -9.80 -14.87
N LEU A 26 -16.60 -8.52 -14.97
CA LEU A 26 -15.21 -8.21 -15.27
C LEU A 26 -14.28 -8.79 -14.20
N ILE A 27 -14.57 -8.60 -12.93
CA ILE A 27 -13.76 -9.13 -11.82
C ILE A 27 -13.77 -10.65 -11.81
N LYS A 28 -14.93 -11.28 -12.04
CA LYS A 28 -15.03 -12.73 -12.17
C LYS A 28 -14.18 -13.26 -13.33
N PHE A 29 -14.25 -12.60 -14.48
CA PHE A 29 -13.42 -12.94 -15.64
C PHE A 29 -11.92 -12.81 -15.32
N CYS A 30 -11.52 -11.73 -14.66
CA CYS A 30 -10.13 -11.43 -14.38
C CYS A 30 -9.53 -12.36 -13.31
N LEU A 31 -10.20 -12.56 -12.19
CA LEU A 31 -9.60 -13.15 -11.01
C LEU A 31 -10.02 -14.58 -10.74
N TYR A 32 -11.29 -14.93 -11.02
CA TYR A 32 -11.82 -16.25 -10.67
C TYR A 32 -11.68 -17.28 -11.80
N GLY A 33 -11.47 -16.82 -13.05
CA GLY A 33 -11.36 -17.70 -14.22
C GLY A 33 -12.67 -18.46 -14.52
N LYS A 34 -12.79 -19.04 -15.72
CA LYS A 34 -13.97 -19.87 -16.06
C LYS A 34 -13.94 -21.26 -15.43
N ASN A 35 -12.76 -21.79 -15.12
CA ASN A 35 -12.58 -23.13 -14.51
C ASN A 35 -11.29 -23.12 -13.67
N ASN A 36 -11.39 -22.73 -12.40
CA ASN A 36 -10.34 -22.91 -11.38
C ASN A 36 -8.89 -22.95 -11.90
N LYS A 37 -8.22 -21.80 -11.97
CA LYS A 37 -6.78 -21.58 -12.16
C LYS A 37 -6.23 -21.42 -13.59
N GLU A 38 -6.96 -21.72 -14.68
CA GLU A 38 -6.26 -21.83 -15.96
C GLU A 38 -5.97 -20.50 -16.67
N LYS A 39 -6.75 -19.44 -16.48
CA LYS A 39 -6.50 -18.13 -17.15
C LYS A 39 -7.02 -16.98 -16.31
N GLN A 40 -6.14 -16.36 -15.56
CA GLN A 40 -6.41 -15.13 -14.83
C GLN A 40 -5.76 -13.95 -15.54
N TYR A 41 -6.39 -12.78 -15.42
CA TYR A 41 -5.97 -11.60 -16.13
C TYR A 41 -6.07 -10.35 -15.27
N LEU A 42 -5.23 -9.37 -15.56
CA LEU A 42 -5.55 -7.97 -15.32
C LEU A 42 -6.01 -7.37 -16.64
N ALA A 43 -7.00 -6.47 -16.62
CA ALA A 43 -7.61 -5.93 -17.80
C ALA A 43 -7.65 -4.40 -17.79
N ILE A 44 -7.55 -3.80 -18.96
CA ILE A 44 -7.82 -2.39 -19.21
C ILE A 44 -8.88 -2.25 -20.31
N GLY A 45 -9.69 -1.18 -20.19
CA GLY A 45 -10.85 -0.93 -21.00
C GLY A 45 -10.55 -0.41 -22.43
N TRP A 46 -11.46 0.46 -22.90
CA TRP A 46 -11.41 1.11 -24.24
C TRP A 46 -11.59 0.14 -25.39
N SER A 47 -12.43 -0.88 -25.23
CA SER A 47 -12.76 -1.85 -26.26
C SER A 47 -13.31 -1.20 -27.53
N TYR A 48 -14.02 -0.08 -27.41
CA TYR A 48 -14.62 0.66 -28.53
C TYR A 48 -13.57 1.31 -29.47
N ILE A 49 -12.37 1.65 -28.96
CA ILE A 49 -11.29 2.22 -29.78
C ILE A 49 -10.63 1.15 -30.65
N SER A 50 -10.81 -0.09 -30.27
CA SER A 50 -10.09 -1.25 -30.82
C SER A 50 -10.99 -2.17 -31.66
N GLU A 51 -12.18 -1.71 -32.04
CA GLU A 51 -13.19 -2.52 -32.75
C GLU A 51 -12.70 -3.18 -34.05
N ASP A 52 -11.73 -2.57 -34.69
CA ASP A 52 -11.10 -3.02 -35.92
C ASP A 52 -9.77 -3.77 -35.69
N LEU A 53 -9.41 -4.05 -34.46
CA LEU A 53 -8.23 -4.86 -34.15
C LEU A 53 -8.61 -6.36 -34.11
N ASP A 54 -7.75 -7.17 -34.65
CA ASP A 54 -7.84 -8.63 -34.55
C ASP A 54 -6.99 -9.13 -33.38
N PRO A 55 -7.60 -9.72 -32.33
CA PRO A 55 -6.87 -10.24 -31.17
C PRO A 55 -5.84 -11.32 -31.51
N VAL A 56 -5.93 -11.94 -32.68
CA VAL A 56 -5.01 -13.00 -33.11
C VAL A 56 -3.77 -12.44 -33.79
N SER A 57 -3.94 -11.44 -34.63
CA SER A 57 -2.86 -10.87 -35.45
C SER A 57 -2.28 -9.56 -34.92
N ASP A 58 -3.06 -8.76 -34.19
CA ASP A 58 -2.63 -7.47 -33.69
C ASP A 58 -1.91 -7.55 -32.35
N SER A 59 -0.78 -6.83 -32.26
CA SER A 59 0.01 -6.74 -31.03
C SER A 59 -0.57 -5.73 -30.04
N TYR A 60 -0.14 -5.83 -28.78
CA TYR A 60 -0.43 -4.80 -27.80
C TYR A 60 0.07 -3.41 -28.22
N ASP A 61 1.18 -3.32 -28.96
CA ASP A 61 1.69 -2.03 -29.46
C ASP A 61 0.75 -1.37 -30.47
N THR A 62 0.06 -2.15 -31.29
CA THR A 62 -1.00 -1.65 -32.18
C THR A 62 -2.15 -1.06 -31.37
N TYR A 63 -2.66 -1.80 -30.39
CA TYR A 63 -3.69 -1.33 -29.47
C TYR A 63 -3.25 -0.06 -28.72
N TYR A 64 -2.03 -0.05 -28.17
CA TYR A 64 -1.47 1.09 -27.46
C TYR A 64 -1.45 2.34 -28.34
N SER A 65 -0.96 2.23 -29.55
CA SER A 65 -0.81 3.36 -30.49
C SER A 65 -2.17 3.92 -30.90
N LYS A 66 -3.14 3.05 -31.23
CA LYS A 66 -4.51 3.46 -31.59
C LYS A 66 -5.20 4.14 -30.40
N THR A 67 -5.15 3.52 -29.23
CA THR A 67 -5.81 4.06 -28.04
C THR A 67 -5.20 5.40 -27.64
N LYS A 68 -3.88 5.54 -27.71
CA LYS A 68 -3.20 6.80 -27.40
C LYS A 68 -3.55 7.92 -28.38
N ALA A 69 -3.71 7.61 -29.68
CA ALA A 69 -4.06 8.59 -30.69
C ALA A 69 -5.51 9.10 -30.57
N ASN A 70 -6.43 8.28 -30.04
CA ASN A 70 -7.84 8.61 -29.90
C ASN A 70 -8.22 9.25 -28.56
N VAL A 71 -7.27 9.39 -27.63
CA VAL A 71 -7.53 10.00 -26.33
C VAL A 71 -7.27 11.50 -26.38
N HIS A 72 -8.34 12.28 -26.31
CA HIS A 72 -8.29 13.72 -26.13
C HIS A 72 -7.59 14.13 -24.81
N GLU A 73 -7.21 15.42 -24.67
CA GLU A 73 -6.33 16.02 -23.65
C GLU A 73 -6.53 15.65 -22.16
N ASN A 74 -7.62 15.00 -21.79
CA ASN A 74 -7.85 14.48 -20.42
C ASN A 74 -7.18 13.13 -20.10
N GLY A 75 -6.29 12.67 -20.97
CA GLY A 75 -5.74 11.32 -21.02
C GLY A 75 -4.59 10.98 -20.07
N LYS A 76 -4.20 11.81 -19.09
CA LYS A 76 -3.07 11.49 -18.21
C LYS A 76 -3.24 10.15 -17.46
N ARG A 77 -4.45 9.84 -17.01
CA ARG A 77 -4.76 8.58 -16.26
C ARG A 77 -4.75 7.36 -17.18
N LEU A 78 -5.24 7.51 -18.38
CA LEU A 78 -5.23 6.51 -19.42
C LEU A 78 -3.78 6.19 -19.83
N ASN A 79 -2.99 7.22 -20.15
CA ASN A 79 -1.59 7.07 -20.52
C ASN A 79 -0.79 6.29 -19.45
N SER A 80 -1.12 6.49 -18.16
CA SER A 80 -0.49 5.72 -17.08
C SER A 80 -0.79 4.23 -17.19
N ALA A 81 -2.06 3.84 -17.35
CA ALA A 81 -2.46 2.43 -17.44
C ALA A 81 -1.89 1.75 -18.69
N LEU A 82 -1.98 2.41 -19.86
CA LEU A 82 -1.41 1.93 -21.11
C LEU A 82 0.10 1.70 -21.01
N ASN A 83 0.84 2.66 -20.44
CA ASN A 83 2.29 2.55 -20.25
C ASN A 83 2.66 1.44 -19.27
N ILE A 84 1.88 1.23 -18.20
CA ILE A 84 2.13 0.16 -17.25
C ILE A 84 1.98 -1.20 -17.93
N PHE A 85 0.94 -1.41 -18.73
CA PHE A 85 0.75 -2.66 -19.47
C PHE A 85 1.85 -2.87 -20.51
N LYS A 86 2.21 -1.80 -21.27
CA LYS A 86 3.30 -1.85 -22.25
C LYS A 86 4.64 -2.28 -21.66
N ASN A 87 4.93 -1.80 -20.46
CA ASN A 87 6.21 -2.04 -19.78
C ASN A 87 6.13 -3.19 -18.75
N ALA A 88 5.00 -3.88 -18.68
CA ALA A 88 4.88 -5.05 -17.81
C ALA A 88 5.74 -6.20 -18.33
N LYS A 89 6.51 -6.81 -17.43
CA LYS A 89 7.37 -7.95 -17.73
C LYS A 89 6.93 -9.16 -16.92
N GLU A 90 7.30 -10.33 -17.37
CA GLU A 90 7.14 -11.54 -16.58
C GLU A 90 7.72 -11.37 -15.18
N ASN A 91 6.99 -11.84 -14.17
CA ASN A 91 7.28 -11.72 -12.74
C ASN A 91 7.07 -10.33 -12.12
N ASP A 92 6.52 -9.36 -12.83
CA ASP A 92 6.06 -8.14 -12.19
C ASP A 92 4.89 -8.43 -11.24
N LEU A 93 4.86 -7.73 -10.09
CA LEU A 93 3.83 -7.88 -9.09
C LEU A 93 2.80 -6.75 -9.16
N PHE A 94 1.55 -7.15 -9.08
CA PHE A 94 0.40 -6.25 -9.03
C PHE A 94 -0.51 -6.58 -7.86
N TRP A 95 -1.16 -5.54 -7.34
CA TRP A 95 -2.28 -5.67 -6.42
C TRP A 95 -3.56 -5.19 -7.08
N THR A 96 -4.64 -5.93 -6.86
CA THR A 96 -6.00 -5.50 -7.21
C THR A 96 -6.95 -5.80 -6.07
N ARG A 97 -8.21 -5.35 -6.18
CA ARG A 97 -9.24 -5.55 -5.15
C ARG A 97 -10.56 -5.88 -5.83
N ASP A 98 -11.28 -6.88 -5.33
CA ASP A 98 -12.62 -7.23 -5.80
C ASP A 98 -13.72 -6.37 -5.16
N LEU A 99 -14.98 -6.66 -5.48
CA LEU A 99 -16.13 -5.92 -4.94
C LEU A 99 -16.45 -6.24 -3.49
N ASN A 100 -15.99 -7.37 -2.98
CA ASN A 100 -16.14 -7.76 -1.58
C ASN A 100 -15.04 -7.14 -0.70
N GLY A 101 -14.15 -6.35 -1.30
CA GLY A 101 -13.03 -5.73 -0.60
C GLY A 101 -11.81 -6.63 -0.45
N ILE A 102 -11.86 -7.87 -0.93
CA ILE A 102 -10.74 -8.80 -0.89
C ILE A 102 -9.62 -8.30 -1.79
N TYR A 103 -8.43 -8.19 -1.24
CA TYR A 103 -7.22 -7.87 -2.00
C TYR A 103 -6.64 -9.12 -2.64
N TRP A 104 -6.14 -8.95 -3.84
CA TRP A 104 -5.53 -9.99 -4.65
C TRP A 104 -4.13 -9.56 -5.05
N ILE A 105 -3.17 -10.47 -4.90
CA ILE A 105 -1.83 -10.30 -5.43
C ILE A 105 -1.68 -11.10 -6.72
N CYS A 106 -1.08 -10.48 -7.73
CA CYS A 106 -0.96 -11.03 -9.07
C CYS A 106 0.49 -10.97 -9.54
N ARG A 107 0.99 -12.06 -10.11
CA ARG A 107 2.27 -12.14 -10.80
C ARG A 107 2.04 -12.20 -12.30
N VAL A 108 2.70 -11.35 -13.05
CA VAL A 108 2.64 -11.36 -14.51
C VAL A 108 3.30 -12.62 -15.06
N LYS A 109 2.60 -13.31 -15.95
CA LYS A 109 3.09 -14.53 -16.62
C LYS A 109 3.60 -14.26 -18.03
N GLU A 110 2.96 -13.34 -18.72
CA GLU A 110 3.25 -13.02 -20.11
C GLU A 110 3.03 -11.53 -20.39
N VAL A 111 3.58 -11.00 -21.46
CA VAL A 111 3.35 -9.62 -21.91
C VAL A 111 1.87 -9.35 -22.20
N ALA A 112 1.50 -8.08 -22.19
CA ALA A 112 0.12 -7.67 -22.48
C ALA A 112 -0.30 -8.08 -23.89
N LYS A 113 -1.58 -8.46 -24.04
CA LYS A 113 -2.19 -8.92 -25.30
C LYS A 113 -3.47 -8.14 -25.59
N VAL A 114 -3.79 -7.98 -26.85
CA VAL A 114 -5.11 -7.51 -27.28
C VAL A 114 -6.15 -8.56 -26.90
N TYR A 115 -7.25 -8.10 -26.33
CA TYR A 115 -8.39 -8.94 -25.96
C TYR A 115 -9.66 -8.10 -26.00
N LEU A 116 -10.45 -8.27 -27.06
CA LEU A 116 -11.62 -7.45 -27.27
C LEU A 116 -12.87 -8.10 -26.63
N ASN A 117 -13.44 -7.42 -25.66
CA ASN A 117 -14.74 -7.79 -25.09
C ASN A 117 -15.56 -6.53 -24.82
N LYS A 118 -16.47 -6.19 -25.71
CA LYS A 118 -17.32 -5.00 -25.60
C LYS A 118 -18.25 -5.06 -24.38
N LYS A 119 -18.76 -6.25 -24.02
CA LYS A 119 -19.65 -6.42 -22.89
C LYS A 119 -18.98 -6.03 -21.56
N LEU A 120 -17.70 -6.32 -21.42
CA LEU A 120 -16.90 -6.04 -20.22
C LEU A 120 -16.03 -4.79 -20.38
N ASP A 121 -16.09 -4.14 -21.53
CA ASP A 121 -15.21 -3.06 -21.92
C ASP A 121 -13.70 -3.42 -21.72
N ILE A 122 -13.29 -4.55 -22.30
CA ILE A 122 -11.89 -4.98 -22.28
C ILE A 122 -11.29 -4.74 -23.65
N GLY A 123 -10.20 -3.97 -23.74
CA GLY A 123 -9.41 -3.77 -24.95
C GLY A 123 -8.10 -4.56 -24.93
N ALA A 124 -7.51 -4.72 -23.74
CA ALA A 124 -6.30 -5.52 -23.57
C ALA A 124 -6.24 -6.19 -22.19
N VAL A 125 -5.51 -7.29 -22.14
CA VAL A 125 -5.28 -8.07 -20.91
C VAL A 125 -3.80 -8.32 -20.67
N LEU A 126 -3.46 -8.47 -19.41
CA LEU A 126 -2.16 -8.93 -18.94
C LEU A 126 -2.37 -10.31 -18.26
N PRO A 127 -1.87 -11.41 -18.85
CA PRO A 127 -1.98 -12.73 -18.25
C PRO A 127 -1.23 -12.78 -16.92
N VAL A 128 -1.91 -13.26 -15.88
CA VAL A 128 -1.34 -13.30 -14.53
C VAL A 128 -1.63 -14.62 -13.84
N GLU A 129 -0.91 -14.86 -12.77
CA GLU A 129 -1.26 -15.79 -11.70
C GLU A 129 -1.66 -14.97 -10.49
N ALA A 130 -2.88 -15.17 -9.99
CA ALA A 130 -3.48 -14.32 -8.97
C ALA A 130 -3.99 -15.15 -7.78
N TYR A 131 -3.74 -14.63 -6.58
CA TYR A 131 -4.16 -15.24 -5.32
C TYR A 131 -4.96 -14.24 -4.48
N ALA A 132 -6.07 -14.69 -3.93
CA ALA A 132 -6.80 -13.93 -2.93
C ALA A 132 -6.00 -13.90 -1.63
N PHE A 133 -5.79 -12.71 -1.09
CA PHE A 133 -5.06 -12.52 0.16
C PHE A 133 -6.01 -12.36 1.35
N GLY A 134 -6.96 -11.44 1.26
CA GLY A 134 -7.90 -11.11 2.35
C GLY A 134 -8.22 -9.64 2.42
N LEU A 135 -8.73 -9.20 3.57
CA LEU A 135 -9.15 -7.81 3.81
C LEU A 135 -8.03 -6.94 4.39
N GLU A 136 -7.11 -7.56 5.13
CA GLU A 136 -6.09 -6.87 5.91
C GLU A 136 -4.76 -6.81 5.17
N VAL A 137 -4.54 -5.70 4.46
CA VAL A 137 -3.28 -5.36 3.80
C VAL A 137 -2.68 -4.11 4.43
N PRO A 138 -1.39 -3.81 4.22
CA PRO A 138 -0.74 -2.59 4.71
C PRO A 138 -1.53 -1.33 4.37
N GLY A 139 -1.52 -0.36 5.28
CA GLY A 139 -2.28 0.89 5.19
C GLY A 139 -2.00 1.69 3.93
N GLN A 140 -0.75 1.73 3.48
CA GLN A 140 -0.38 2.37 2.22
C GLN A 140 -1.08 1.71 1.02
N LEU A 141 -1.19 0.37 1.03
CA LEU A 141 -1.89 -0.37 0.00
C LEU A 141 -3.40 -0.07 0.06
N LYS A 142 -4.03 -0.13 1.25
CA LYS A 142 -5.44 0.27 1.46
C LYS A 142 -5.69 1.69 0.95
N ALA A 143 -4.86 2.65 1.35
CA ALA A 143 -4.97 4.05 0.96
C ALA A 143 -4.90 4.25 -0.56
N SER A 144 -4.06 3.49 -1.27
CA SER A 144 -3.94 3.58 -2.72
C SER A 144 -5.24 3.23 -3.46
N PHE A 145 -6.05 2.30 -2.92
CA PHE A 145 -7.33 1.91 -3.48
C PHE A 145 -8.48 2.86 -3.10
N ASN A 146 -8.36 3.53 -1.97
CA ASN A 146 -9.45 4.35 -1.39
C ASN A 146 -9.39 5.83 -1.78
N ARG A 147 -8.40 6.27 -2.56
CA ARG A 147 -8.30 7.66 -3.03
C ARG A 147 -9.47 8.01 -3.95
N PRO A 148 -10.28 9.03 -3.64
CA PRO A 148 -11.49 9.36 -4.41
C PRO A 148 -11.23 9.60 -5.89
N ASN A 149 -10.10 10.22 -6.20
CA ASN A 149 -9.66 10.53 -7.57
C ASN A 149 -8.47 9.67 -8.03
N GLY A 150 -8.28 8.50 -7.41
CA GLY A 150 -7.21 7.58 -7.78
C GLY A 150 -7.29 7.15 -9.24
N GLY A 151 -6.15 7.13 -9.93
CA GLY A 151 -6.04 6.62 -11.30
C GLY A 151 -6.39 5.12 -11.38
N ILE A 152 -6.42 4.58 -12.60
CA ILE A 152 -6.60 3.14 -12.82
C ILE A 152 -5.43 2.37 -12.24
N THR A 153 -4.22 2.90 -12.38
CA THR A 153 -2.98 2.30 -11.89
C THR A 153 -2.20 3.28 -11.01
N GLU A 154 -1.43 2.74 -10.07
CA GLU A 154 -0.50 3.51 -9.23
C GLU A 154 0.75 2.66 -8.94
N LYS A 155 1.92 3.29 -8.96
CA LYS A 155 3.20 2.67 -8.58
C LYS A 155 3.47 2.90 -7.11
N LEU A 156 3.60 1.83 -6.34
CA LEU A 156 3.95 1.85 -4.93
C LEU A 156 5.46 1.57 -4.83
N LYS A 157 6.22 2.57 -4.37
CA LYS A 157 7.69 2.55 -4.37
C LYS A 157 8.30 2.31 -3.00
N ASP A 158 7.49 2.16 -1.95
CA ASP A 158 8.00 1.83 -0.64
C ASP A 158 8.62 0.44 -0.66
N ILE A 159 9.89 0.36 -0.25
CA ILE A 159 10.64 -0.91 -0.25
C ILE A 159 9.98 -1.95 0.67
N ASN A 160 9.38 -1.52 1.78
CA ASN A 160 8.72 -2.44 2.70
C ASN A 160 7.46 -3.05 2.05
N ILE A 161 6.73 -2.27 1.24
CA ILE A 161 5.58 -2.77 0.47
C ILE A 161 6.03 -3.70 -0.66
N ILE A 162 7.17 -3.42 -1.31
CA ILE A 162 7.73 -4.29 -2.35
C ILE A 162 8.12 -5.64 -1.73
N GLU A 163 8.90 -5.63 -0.65
CA GLU A 163 9.34 -6.85 0.02
C GLU A 163 8.17 -7.64 0.62
N TYR A 164 7.20 -6.94 1.20
CA TYR A 164 5.94 -7.52 1.64
C TYR A 164 5.19 -8.22 0.50
N SER A 165 5.11 -7.60 -0.67
CA SER A 165 4.42 -8.18 -1.83
C SER A 165 5.11 -9.45 -2.33
N LYS A 166 6.44 -9.46 -2.38
CA LYS A 166 7.23 -10.65 -2.71
C LYS A 166 6.95 -11.79 -1.72
N PHE A 167 6.99 -11.49 -0.44
CA PHE A 167 6.71 -12.46 0.63
C PHE A 167 5.31 -13.04 0.51
N VAL A 168 4.28 -12.18 0.37
CA VAL A 168 2.89 -12.61 0.27
C VAL A 168 2.70 -13.51 -0.94
N PHE A 169 3.31 -13.16 -2.09
CA PHE A 169 3.21 -13.98 -3.29
C PHE A 169 3.85 -15.35 -3.08
N ASN A 170 5.08 -15.41 -2.55
CA ASN A 170 5.75 -16.67 -2.25
C ASN A 170 4.91 -17.55 -1.31
N LYS A 171 4.35 -16.95 -0.23
CA LYS A 171 3.53 -17.66 0.74
C LYS A 171 2.26 -18.25 0.12
N LEU A 172 1.55 -17.50 -0.74
CA LEU A 172 0.28 -17.94 -1.32
C LEU A 172 0.47 -18.92 -2.48
N SER A 173 1.57 -18.81 -3.22
CA SER A 173 1.91 -19.77 -4.28
C SER A 173 2.50 -21.08 -3.75
N ASN A 174 2.93 -21.11 -2.49
CA ASN A 174 3.75 -22.18 -1.88
C ASN A 174 5.06 -22.44 -2.63
N GLU A 175 5.59 -21.40 -3.28
CA GLU A 175 6.87 -21.45 -4.02
C GLU A 175 7.72 -20.23 -3.72
N GLU A 176 9.03 -20.38 -3.67
CA GLU A 176 9.98 -19.27 -3.51
C GLU A 176 10.31 -18.63 -4.86
N TYR A 177 9.40 -17.81 -5.38
CA TYR A 177 9.63 -17.08 -6.63
C TYR A 177 10.59 -15.92 -6.48
N TYR A 178 10.55 -15.24 -5.34
CA TYR A 178 11.28 -13.99 -5.11
C TYR A 178 12.19 -14.07 -3.90
N ASP A 179 13.39 -13.50 -4.03
CA ASP A 179 14.23 -13.21 -2.88
C ASP A 179 13.62 -12.03 -2.10
N VAL A 180 13.36 -12.25 -0.81
CA VAL A 180 12.85 -11.23 0.10
C VAL A 180 14.03 -10.65 0.88
N ASN A 181 14.35 -9.39 0.62
CA ASN A 181 15.48 -8.68 1.22
C ASN A 181 14.96 -7.62 2.20
N LEU A 182 14.62 -8.04 3.41
CA LEU A 182 14.35 -7.10 4.48
C LEU A 182 15.65 -6.68 5.15
N ASN A 183 15.81 -5.38 5.37
CA ASN A 183 16.88 -4.91 6.23
C ASN A 183 16.72 -5.61 7.59
N ARG A 184 17.71 -6.38 7.98
CA ARG A 184 17.78 -7.13 9.24
C ARG A 184 17.97 -6.18 10.42
N ALA A 185 17.09 -5.18 10.54
CA ALA A 185 17.02 -4.39 11.76
C ALA A 185 16.51 -5.30 12.89
N ASN A 186 17.09 -5.19 14.06
CA ASN A 186 16.89 -6.11 15.19
C ASN A 186 15.47 -6.05 15.80
N ASN A 187 14.54 -5.31 15.22
CA ASN A 187 13.16 -5.29 15.69
C ASN A 187 12.15 -4.98 14.56
N VAL A 188 10.92 -5.41 14.76
CA VAL A 188 9.80 -5.21 13.81
C VAL A 188 9.53 -3.72 13.53
N ILE A 189 9.69 -2.84 14.52
CA ILE A 189 9.35 -1.41 14.45
C ILE A 189 10.13 -0.70 13.34
N ALA A 190 11.42 -0.99 13.21
CA ALA A 190 12.30 -0.36 12.21
C ALA A 190 11.92 -0.71 10.75
N ASN A 191 11.07 -1.69 10.55
CA ASN A 191 10.67 -2.20 9.25
C ASN A 191 9.17 -2.01 8.97
N LEU A 192 8.42 -1.43 9.91
CA LEU A 192 7.04 -1.06 9.64
C LEU A 192 6.99 0.05 8.58
N PRO A 193 6.08 -0.04 7.59
CA PRO A 193 5.76 1.09 6.74
C PRO A 193 5.21 2.26 7.56
N ASP A 194 5.27 3.46 7.00
CA ASP A 194 4.88 4.69 7.71
C ASP A 194 3.47 4.62 8.30
N PHE A 195 2.49 4.07 7.58
CA PHE A 195 1.10 3.94 8.06
C PHE A 195 0.97 3.02 9.28
N GLU A 196 1.65 1.88 9.26
CA GLU A 196 1.65 0.92 10.37
C GLU A 196 2.39 1.47 11.58
N LEU A 197 3.43 2.24 11.34
CA LEU A 197 4.17 2.92 12.40
C LEU A 197 3.35 4.04 13.05
N GLU A 198 2.65 4.86 12.24
CA GLU A 198 1.71 5.86 12.73
C GLU A 198 0.61 5.21 13.59
N GLU A 199 -0.02 4.13 13.10
CA GLU A 199 -1.06 3.40 13.81
C GLU A 199 -0.55 2.79 15.12
N LEU A 200 0.66 2.22 15.12
CA LEU A 200 1.27 1.66 16.33
C LEU A 200 1.51 2.72 17.40
N VAL A 201 2.02 3.90 17.01
CA VAL A 201 2.26 5.02 17.92
C VAL A 201 0.94 5.58 18.47
N ILE A 202 -0.07 5.72 17.63
CA ILE A 202 -1.40 6.18 18.06
C ILE A 202 -2.02 5.18 19.04
N SER A 203 -1.92 3.88 18.75
CA SER A 203 -2.40 2.82 19.64
C SER A 203 -1.68 2.85 21.00
N TYR A 204 -0.37 3.04 21.01
CA TYR A 204 0.41 3.22 22.23
C TYR A 204 -0.10 4.40 23.07
N LEU A 205 -0.33 5.55 22.45
CA LEU A 205 -0.83 6.73 23.16
C LEU A 205 -2.24 6.51 23.72
N GLN A 206 -3.08 5.77 23.01
CA GLN A 206 -4.44 5.48 23.46
C GLN A 206 -4.46 4.46 24.61
N ILE A 207 -3.66 3.40 24.53
CA ILE A 207 -3.72 2.28 25.46
C ILE A 207 -2.87 2.55 26.71
N VAL A 208 -1.62 2.97 26.50
CA VAL A 208 -0.65 3.12 27.61
C VAL A 208 -0.68 4.53 28.23
N LYS A 209 -0.79 5.57 27.39
CA LYS A 209 -0.80 6.96 27.88
C LYS A 209 -2.20 7.49 28.21
N GLY A 210 -3.26 6.69 27.98
CA GLY A 210 -4.61 7.01 28.37
C GLY A 210 -5.27 8.13 27.56
N TYR A 211 -4.91 8.27 26.31
CA TYR A 211 -5.50 9.24 25.41
C TYR A 211 -6.70 8.69 24.64
N TYR A 212 -7.49 9.58 24.10
CA TYR A 212 -8.57 9.33 23.16
C TYR A 212 -8.30 10.07 21.85
N LEU A 213 -8.36 9.34 20.73
CA LEU A 213 -8.14 9.90 19.39
C LEU A 213 -9.34 10.75 18.94
N LEU A 214 -9.09 11.99 18.55
CA LEU A 214 -10.09 12.85 17.91
C LEU A 214 -10.12 12.54 16.40
N SER A 215 -11.04 11.71 15.96
CA SER A 215 -11.11 11.19 14.59
C SER A 215 -11.23 12.27 13.50
N ASN A 216 -11.87 13.40 13.80
CA ASN A 216 -11.98 14.55 12.89
C ASN A 216 -10.62 15.25 12.65
N SER A 217 -9.63 15.03 13.51
CA SER A 217 -8.31 15.65 13.37
C SER A 217 -7.44 14.95 12.31
N ILE A 218 -7.72 13.70 11.99
CA ILE A 218 -7.01 12.92 10.95
C ILE A 218 -7.19 13.54 9.56
N ALA A 219 -8.34 14.18 9.32
CA ALA A 219 -8.66 14.80 8.04
C ALA A 219 -7.98 16.17 7.81
N ASN A 220 -7.45 16.79 8.86
CA ASN A 220 -6.97 18.17 8.84
C ASN A 220 -5.47 18.26 8.47
N LYS A 221 -5.11 17.75 7.29
CA LYS A 221 -3.73 17.84 6.73
C LYS A 221 -3.40 19.21 6.11
N SER A 222 -4.20 20.25 6.36
CA SER A 222 -4.07 21.59 5.73
C SER A 222 -3.20 22.58 6.50
N THR A 223 -2.63 22.20 7.64
CA THR A 223 -1.77 23.08 8.43
C THR A 223 -0.33 23.07 7.93
N THR A 224 0.39 24.19 8.11
CA THR A 224 1.80 24.33 7.75
C THR A 224 2.68 23.33 8.51
N VAL A 225 2.30 23.02 9.75
CA VAL A 225 2.93 21.98 10.57
C VAL A 225 2.10 20.71 10.45
N LYS A 226 2.70 19.68 9.88
CA LYS A 226 2.05 18.39 9.71
C LYS A 226 2.01 17.65 11.06
N ILE A 227 0.83 17.34 11.53
CA ILE A 227 0.58 16.41 12.62
C ILE A 227 -0.24 15.23 12.09
N GLU A 228 -0.07 14.05 12.67
CA GLU A 228 -0.86 12.89 12.27
C GLU A 228 -2.29 13.02 12.81
N CYS A 229 -2.42 13.35 14.10
CA CYS A 229 -3.72 13.54 14.72
C CYS A 229 -3.63 14.37 16.00
N GLN A 230 -4.82 14.71 16.54
CA GLN A 230 -5.00 15.27 17.88
C GLN A 230 -5.63 14.24 18.82
N LEU A 231 -5.22 14.32 20.08
CA LEU A 231 -5.72 13.45 21.14
C LEU A 231 -6.15 14.28 22.35
N ILE A 232 -7.01 13.70 23.17
CA ILE A 232 -7.43 14.26 24.46
C ILE A 232 -7.32 13.18 25.53
N SER A 233 -6.86 13.53 26.76
CA SER A 233 -6.75 12.55 27.84
C SER A 233 -8.12 11.99 28.23
N ARG A 234 -8.14 10.73 28.65
CA ARG A 234 -9.34 10.07 29.20
C ARG A 234 -9.63 10.45 30.65
N ASP A 235 -8.65 11.06 31.33
CA ASP A 235 -8.83 11.54 32.69
C ASP A 235 -9.64 12.84 32.67
N VAL A 236 -10.88 12.75 33.18
CA VAL A 236 -11.81 13.88 33.24
C VAL A 236 -11.40 14.94 34.26
N ASN A 237 -10.52 14.59 35.23
CA ASN A 237 -10.04 15.51 36.24
C ASN A 237 -8.75 16.23 35.82
N ASP A 238 -8.03 15.69 34.81
CA ASP A 238 -6.81 16.27 34.27
C ASP A 238 -6.85 16.24 32.74
N VAL A 239 -7.66 17.10 32.16
CA VAL A 239 -7.89 17.15 30.71
C VAL A 239 -6.67 17.73 30.00
N LYS A 240 -5.91 16.86 29.32
CA LYS A 240 -4.76 17.22 28.50
C LYS A 240 -5.07 17.04 27.02
N LYS A 241 -4.71 18.03 26.21
CA LYS A 241 -4.73 17.94 24.76
C LYS A 241 -3.35 17.55 24.27
N ALA A 242 -3.29 16.70 23.28
CA ALA A 242 -2.01 16.31 22.68
C ALA A 242 -2.08 16.29 21.15
N VAL A 243 -0.91 16.42 20.54
CA VAL A 243 -0.68 16.18 19.12
C VAL A 243 0.43 15.15 18.98
N VAL A 244 0.41 14.43 17.88
CA VAL A 244 1.45 13.44 17.59
C VAL A 244 1.99 13.62 16.17
N GLN A 245 3.29 13.47 16.03
CA GLN A 245 3.98 13.36 14.75
C GLN A 245 4.88 12.13 14.75
N VAL A 246 4.78 11.37 13.68
CA VAL A 246 5.56 10.14 13.46
C VAL A 246 6.40 10.30 12.20
N LYS A 247 7.64 9.88 12.27
CA LYS A 247 8.55 9.81 11.13
C LYS A 247 9.24 8.45 11.12
N GLY A 248 9.14 7.77 9.99
CA GLY A 248 9.80 6.50 9.76
C GLY A 248 11.33 6.61 9.67
N PRO A 249 12.04 5.46 9.62
CA PRO A 249 13.51 5.40 9.68
C PRO A 249 14.24 6.15 8.55
N LYS A 250 13.56 6.42 7.44
CA LYS A 250 14.11 7.09 6.25
C LYS A 250 13.83 8.60 6.22
N ALA A 251 13.14 9.11 7.24
CA ALA A 251 12.75 10.51 7.25
C ALA A 251 13.94 11.44 7.56
N GLN A 252 13.78 12.69 7.13
CA GLN A 252 14.66 13.78 7.56
C GLN A 252 14.50 14.03 9.06
N VAL A 253 15.51 14.73 9.63
CA VAL A 253 15.48 15.18 11.02
C VAL A 253 14.18 15.95 11.29
N LEU A 254 13.52 15.65 12.41
CA LEU A 254 12.34 16.36 12.89
C LEU A 254 12.78 17.46 13.84
N ASP A 255 12.38 18.72 13.58
CA ASP A 255 12.65 19.81 14.49
C ASP A 255 11.47 19.99 15.47
N ALA A 256 11.72 19.85 16.76
CA ALA A 256 10.70 20.02 17.79
C ALA A 256 10.13 21.45 17.82
N LEU A 257 10.90 22.46 17.42
CA LEU A 257 10.45 23.86 17.36
C LEU A 257 9.32 24.09 16.35
N ASP A 258 9.17 23.24 15.33
CA ASP A 258 8.04 23.33 14.39
C ASP A 258 6.68 23.20 15.11
N PHE A 259 6.66 22.60 16.29
CA PHE A 259 5.45 22.37 17.09
C PHE A 259 5.26 23.40 18.21
N LYS A 260 6.10 24.42 18.29
CA LYS A 260 6.06 25.44 19.37
C LYS A 260 4.69 26.09 19.51
N ASN A 261 3.99 26.35 18.41
CA ASN A 261 2.65 26.90 18.41
C ASN A 261 1.60 26.03 19.13
N TYR A 262 1.77 24.71 19.14
CA TYR A 262 0.93 23.80 19.89
C TYR A 262 1.27 23.83 21.39
N GLU A 263 2.56 23.83 21.72
CA GLU A 263 3.02 23.94 23.10
C GLU A 263 2.52 25.23 23.76
N ASP A 264 2.62 26.37 23.07
CA ASP A 264 2.19 27.68 23.55
C ASP A 264 0.67 27.74 23.79
N LYS A 265 -0.09 26.86 23.14
CA LYS A 265 -1.54 26.65 23.37
C LYS A 265 -1.84 25.59 24.43
N GLY A 266 -0.82 25.08 25.12
CA GLY A 266 -0.97 24.12 26.21
C GLY A 266 -1.11 22.66 25.77
N TYR A 267 -0.79 22.32 24.54
CA TYR A 267 -0.77 20.94 24.07
C TYR A 267 0.49 20.20 24.55
N TYR A 268 0.34 18.92 24.86
CA TYR A 268 1.44 17.97 24.89
C TYR A 268 1.78 17.53 23.47
N ILE A 269 3.06 17.36 23.18
CA ILE A 269 3.54 17.00 21.86
C ILE A 269 4.27 15.68 21.95
N TYR A 270 3.79 14.67 21.26
CA TYR A 270 4.43 13.36 21.18
C TYR A 270 5.12 13.21 19.83
N LEU A 271 6.42 12.96 19.87
CA LEU A 271 7.24 12.82 18.67
C LEU A 271 7.88 11.44 18.62
N TYR A 272 7.74 10.78 17.50
CA TYR A 272 8.49 9.59 17.16
C TYR A 272 9.27 9.82 15.87
N ALA A 273 10.59 9.80 15.96
CA ALA A 273 11.51 9.90 14.83
C ALA A 273 12.90 9.38 15.21
N PRO A 274 13.71 8.92 14.24
CA PRO A 274 15.11 8.53 14.50
C PRO A 274 15.91 9.68 15.10
N TYR A 275 15.75 10.87 14.55
CA TYR A 275 16.47 12.09 14.97
C TYR A 275 15.48 13.22 15.22
N ILE A 276 15.58 13.85 16.40
CA ILE A 276 14.76 15.01 16.80
C ILE A 276 15.69 16.08 17.34
N ASP A 277 15.71 17.22 16.66
CA ASP A 277 16.47 18.40 17.08
C ASP A 277 15.66 19.30 18.01
N ASN A 278 16.34 20.11 18.81
CA ASN A 278 15.79 21.14 19.70
C ASN A 278 14.77 20.65 20.75
N LEU A 279 14.77 19.34 21.05
CA LEU A 279 13.83 18.77 22.03
C LEU A 279 13.99 19.40 23.40
N GLU A 280 15.23 19.73 23.80
CA GLU A 280 15.58 20.36 25.08
C GLU A 280 15.04 21.79 25.23
N LYS A 281 14.64 22.43 24.14
CA LYS A 281 14.04 23.78 24.14
C LYS A 281 12.53 23.77 24.35
N MET A 282 11.94 22.57 24.44
CA MET A 282 10.51 22.36 24.58
C MET A 282 10.16 21.82 25.97
N LYS A 283 9.05 22.29 26.55
CA LYS A 283 8.63 21.92 27.92
C LYS A 283 7.66 20.72 27.94
N ASN A 284 6.70 20.71 27.00
CA ASN A 284 5.63 19.71 26.94
C ASN A 284 5.81 18.75 25.76
N THR A 285 7.04 18.59 25.28
CA THR A 285 7.35 17.71 24.16
C THR A 285 8.04 16.44 24.63
N ILE A 286 7.51 15.30 24.23
CA ILE A 286 7.91 13.99 24.71
C ILE A 286 8.33 13.15 23.47
N ARG A 287 9.56 12.68 23.50
CA ARG A 287 10.02 11.69 22.52
C ARG A 287 9.54 10.31 22.95
N ILE A 288 8.91 9.58 22.04
CA ILE A 288 8.64 8.14 22.18
C ILE A 288 9.88 7.40 21.69
N SER A 289 10.41 6.52 22.51
CA SER A 289 11.60 5.73 22.15
C SER A 289 11.22 4.40 21.49
N ASP A 290 12.15 3.87 20.67
CA ASP A 290 12.00 2.53 20.07
C ASP A 290 11.79 1.45 21.13
N LYS A 291 12.45 1.58 22.29
CA LYS A 291 12.33 0.64 23.39
C LYS A 291 10.92 0.61 23.98
N GLU A 292 10.31 1.79 24.21
CA GLU A 292 8.93 1.89 24.71
C GLU A 292 7.94 1.30 23.72
N LEU A 293 8.12 1.64 22.44
CA LEU A 293 7.22 1.18 21.38
C LEU A 293 7.35 -0.32 21.14
N TYR A 294 8.56 -0.87 21.23
CA TYR A 294 8.78 -2.32 21.11
C TYR A 294 8.22 -3.09 22.32
N ALA A 295 8.37 -2.56 23.53
CA ALA A 295 7.75 -3.15 24.72
C ALA A 295 6.23 -3.17 24.59
N PHE A 296 5.63 -2.07 24.13
CA PHE A 296 4.21 -1.99 23.85
C PHE A 296 3.78 -3.00 22.79
N TYR A 297 4.48 -3.08 21.66
CA TYR A 297 4.19 -4.05 20.60
C TYR A 297 4.17 -5.48 21.18
N THR A 298 5.19 -5.85 21.95
CA THR A 298 5.33 -7.20 22.50
C THR A 298 4.20 -7.54 23.48
N GLU A 299 3.82 -6.59 24.33
CA GLU A 299 2.79 -6.79 25.36
C GLU A 299 1.38 -6.82 24.79
N TYR A 300 1.10 -5.93 23.81
CA TYR A 300 -0.25 -5.73 23.30
C TYR A 300 -0.48 -6.32 21.90
N LYS A 301 0.44 -7.11 21.40
CA LYS A 301 0.42 -7.69 20.04
C LYS A 301 -0.92 -8.32 19.65
N THR A 302 -1.59 -8.99 20.58
CA THR A 302 -2.85 -9.71 20.34
C THR A 302 -4.05 -8.81 20.00
N ILE A 303 -3.97 -7.54 20.37
CA ILE A 303 -5.03 -6.54 20.11
C ILE A 303 -4.63 -5.51 19.05
N LEU A 304 -3.41 -5.59 18.53
CA LEU A 304 -2.98 -4.74 17.44
C LEU A 304 -3.58 -5.21 16.09
N PRO A 305 -3.83 -4.28 15.15
CA PRO A 305 -4.31 -4.62 13.82
C PRO A 305 -3.40 -5.65 13.11
N GLU A 306 -4.02 -6.56 12.37
CA GLU A 306 -3.28 -7.55 11.58
C GLU A 306 -2.35 -6.87 10.55
N SER A 307 -2.73 -5.70 10.03
CA SER A 307 -1.87 -4.89 9.16
C SER A 307 -0.50 -4.56 9.78
N ILE A 308 -0.39 -4.52 11.11
CA ILE A 308 0.87 -4.35 11.84
C ILE A 308 1.53 -5.70 12.12
N THR A 309 0.78 -6.63 12.69
CA THR A 309 1.37 -7.89 13.23
C THR A 309 1.84 -8.85 12.14
N GLN A 310 1.25 -8.78 10.96
CA GLN A 310 1.66 -9.60 9.80
C GLN A 310 3.13 -9.34 9.38
N PHE A 311 3.68 -8.16 9.66
CA PHE A 311 5.09 -7.86 9.36
C PHE A 311 6.07 -8.68 10.19
N GLU A 312 5.68 -9.19 11.35
CA GLU A 312 6.53 -10.08 12.15
C GLU A 312 6.85 -11.39 11.41
N ASN A 313 5.89 -11.93 10.65
CA ASN A 313 6.11 -13.13 9.87
C ASN A 313 7.17 -12.95 8.77
N LEU A 314 7.32 -11.72 8.26
CA LEU A 314 8.39 -11.36 7.33
C LEU A 314 9.80 -11.46 7.97
N PHE A 315 9.89 -11.20 9.30
CA PHE A 315 11.17 -11.22 10.01
C PHE A 315 11.54 -12.62 10.48
N ASN A 316 10.55 -13.42 10.88
CA ASN A 316 10.77 -14.78 11.37
C ASN A 316 11.28 -15.75 10.30
N LEU A 317 11.08 -15.47 9.02
CA LEU A 317 11.65 -16.25 7.92
C LEU A 317 13.19 -16.14 7.79
N GLY A 318 13.79 -15.08 8.37
CA GLY A 318 15.26 -14.94 8.41
C GLY A 318 15.94 -15.82 9.47
N PHE A 319 15.18 -16.48 10.33
CA PHE A 319 15.68 -17.31 11.44
C PHE A 319 15.43 -18.81 11.27
N SER A 320 14.80 -19.28 10.19
CA SER A 320 14.91 -20.70 9.87
C SER A 320 16.36 -20.96 9.45
N GLU A 321 17.16 -21.30 10.42
CA GLU A 321 18.53 -21.79 10.25
C GLU A 321 18.54 -22.85 9.14
N LYS A 322 19.39 -22.61 8.16
CA LYS A 322 19.87 -23.70 7.31
C LYS A 322 20.65 -24.64 8.24
N ASN A 323 19.97 -25.61 8.83
CA ASN A 323 20.59 -26.84 9.34
C ASN A 323 20.81 -27.81 8.21
#